data_3e7a9252510cc51395ab154919d21d46
#
_entry.id   3e7a9252510cc51395ab154919d21d46
#
_cell.length_a   1.000
_cell.length_b   1.000
_cell.length_c   1.000
_cell.angle_alpha   90.00
_cell.angle_beta   90.00
_cell.angle_gamma   90.00
#
_symmetry.space_group_name_H-M   'P 1'
#
loop_
_entity.id
_entity.type
_entity.pdbx_description
1 polymer ?
#
loop_
_entity_poly.entity_id
_entity_poly.type
_entity_poly.pdbx_seq_one_letter_code
_entity_poly.pdbx_strand_id
1 'polypeptide(L)'
;MTFEVGQRYAVENRGWSTHPFALRASDDTPLLSQSADGEFEGDADVDWVDNGETLSFTVTEDLAANLNYYICTIHSSMRGDVEAA
;
A
#
# COMPACT_ATOMS: atom_id res chain seq x y z
N MET A 1 10.36 -1.15 -5.68
CA MET A 1 9.15 -1.99 -5.87
C MET A 1 8.36 -1.43 -7.05
N THR A 2 8.04 -2.25 -8.00
CA THR A 2 7.36 -1.83 -9.23
C THR A 2 6.05 -2.58 -9.38
N PHE A 3 4.97 -1.85 -9.63
CA PHE A 3 3.65 -2.41 -9.92
C PHE A 3 3.24 -2.11 -11.35
N GLU A 4 2.40 -2.97 -11.92
CA GLU A 4 1.77 -2.73 -13.20
C GLU A 4 0.31 -2.33 -13.00
N VAL A 5 -0.11 -1.26 -13.67
CA VAL A 5 -1.51 -0.81 -13.65
C VAL A 5 -2.41 -1.92 -14.20
N GLY A 6 -3.51 -2.17 -13.51
CA GLY A 6 -4.48 -3.22 -13.85
C GLY A 6 -4.20 -4.57 -13.21
N GLN A 7 -3.07 -4.75 -12.54
CA GLN A 7 -2.73 -6.01 -11.89
C GLN A 7 -3.13 -6.01 -10.42
N ARG A 8 -3.48 -7.18 -9.92
CA ARG A 8 -3.76 -7.40 -8.50
C ARG A 8 -2.56 -8.02 -7.83
N TYR A 9 -2.21 -7.50 -6.67
CA TYR A 9 -1.07 -7.96 -5.87
C TYR A 9 -1.51 -8.45 -4.51
N ALA A 10 -0.82 -9.47 -4.03
CA ALA A 10 -0.91 -9.93 -2.64
C ALA A 10 0.47 -9.79 -2.00
N VAL A 11 0.50 -9.16 -0.84
CA VAL A 11 1.74 -8.95 -0.08
C VAL A 11 1.63 -9.71 1.24
N GLU A 12 2.63 -10.55 1.52
CA GLU A 12 2.73 -11.19 2.82
C GLU A 12 3.55 -10.32 3.77
N ASN A 13 2.98 -10.04 4.93
CA ASN A 13 3.65 -9.29 5.98
C ASN A 13 3.43 -9.97 7.33
N ARG A 14 4.23 -10.98 7.61
CA ARG A 14 4.11 -11.77 8.85
C ARG A 14 4.42 -10.96 10.11
N GLY A 15 5.17 -9.87 9.96
CA GLY A 15 5.49 -8.96 11.06
C GLY A 15 4.52 -7.79 11.19
N TRP A 16 3.33 -7.86 10.63
CA TRP A 16 2.40 -6.73 10.53
C TRP A 16 2.07 -6.08 11.88
N SER A 17 2.06 -6.82 12.97
CA SER A 17 1.74 -6.27 14.30
C SER A 17 2.85 -5.36 14.85
N THR A 18 4.09 -5.56 14.43
CA THR A 18 5.23 -4.71 14.81
C THR A 18 5.76 -3.88 13.65
N HIS A 19 5.44 -4.26 12.41
CA HIS A 19 5.87 -3.58 11.19
C HIS A 19 4.69 -3.43 10.22
N PRO A 20 3.67 -2.61 10.55
CA PRO A 20 2.53 -2.41 9.66
C PRO A 20 2.97 -1.78 8.33
N PHE A 21 2.45 -2.33 7.24
CA PHE A 21 2.79 -1.87 5.89
C PHE A 21 1.85 -0.75 5.45
N ALA A 22 2.38 0.22 4.73
CA ALA A 22 1.58 1.25 4.09
C ALA A 22 2.18 1.67 2.74
N LEU A 23 1.29 2.05 1.83
CA LEU A 23 1.62 2.75 0.60
C LEU A 23 1.19 4.20 0.75
N ARG A 24 2.08 5.12 0.42
CA ARG A 24 1.87 6.57 0.63
C ARG A 24 2.17 7.37 -0.63
N ALA A 25 1.54 8.54 -0.70
CA ALA A 25 1.82 9.56 -1.71
C ALA A 25 3.08 10.36 -1.34
N SER A 26 3.53 11.21 -2.26
CA SER A 26 4.73 12.04 -2.04
C SER A 26 4.59 13.04 -0.90
N ASP A 27 3.35 13.42 -0.55
CA ASP A 27 3.04 14.30 0.57
C ASP A 27 2.77 13.53 1.88
N ASP A 28 3.12 12.25 1.93
CA ASP A 28 2.94 11.33 3.04
C ASP A 28 1.49 10.93 3.33
N THR A 29 0.55 11.27 2.45
CA THR A 29 -0.83 10.83 2.59
C THR A 29 -0.91 9.30 2.47
N PRO A 30 -1.50 8.60 3.45
CA PRO A 30 -1.68 7.16 3.35
C PRO A 30 -2.73 6.82 2.29
N LEU A 31 -2.35 5.94 1.38
CA LEU A 31 -3.24 5.47 0.31
C LEU A 31 -3.86 4.12 0.67
N LEU A 32 -3.03 3.18 1.11
CA LEU A 32 -3.41 1.89 1.67
C LEU A 32 -2.53 1.64 2.89
N SER A 33 -3.12 1.28 4.03
CA SER A 33 -2.35 1.16 5.27
C SER A 33 -2.92 0.10 6.20
N GLN A 34 -2.03 -0.63 6.87
CA GLN A 34 -2.42 -1.57 7.92
C GLN A 34 -2.60 -0.91 9.29
N SER A 35 -2.24 0.37 9.44
CA SER A 35 -2.28 1.06 10.74
C SER A 35 -3.12 2.34 10.75
N ALA A 36 -3.57 2.80 9.59
CA ALA A 36 -4.38 4.01 9.47
C ALA A 36 -5.37 3.84 8.32
N ASP A 37 -6.33 4.75 8.21
CA ASP A 37 -7.26 4.75 7.10
C ASP A 37 -6.61 5.38 5.86
N GLY A 38 -6.44 4.58 4.81
CA GLY A 38 -5.92 5.04 3.54
C GLY A 38 -7.01 5.56 2.61
N GLU A 39 -6.67 6.52 1.76
CA GLU A 39 -7.63 7.17 0.86
C GLU A 39 -8.28 6.20 -0.14
N PHE A 40 -7.58 5.14 -0.53
CA PHE A 40 -8.06 4.19 -1.54
C PHE A 40 -8.65 2.90 -0.95
N GLU A 41 -8.76 2.79 0.38
CA GLU A 41 -9.27 1.57 1.01
C GLU A 41 -10.77 1.37 0.78
N GLY A 42 -11.50 2.43 0.54
CA GLY A 42 -12.92 2.38 0.18
C GLY A 42 -13.21 2.27 -1.31
N ASP A 43 -12.17 2.27 -2.15
CA ASP A 43 -12.33 2.19 -3.61
C ASP A 43 -12.56 0.73 -4.01
N ALA A 44 -13.75 0.44 -4.54
CA ALA A 44 -14.13 -0.92 -4.94
C ALA A 44 -13.25 -1.50 -6.05
N ASP A 45 -12.68 -0.66 -6.90
CA ASP A 45 -11.79 -1.11 -7.98
C ASP A 45 -10.42 -1.50 -7.46
N VAL A 46 -9.96 -0.86 -6.40
CA VAL A 46 -8.74 -1.26 -5.67
C VAL A 46 -8.97 -2.55 -4.90
N ASP A 47 -10.15 -2.69 -4.32
CA ASP A 47 -10.57 -3.87 -3.58
C ASP A 47 -9.52 -4.27 -2.51
N TRP A 48 -9.27 -3.34 -1.60
CA TRP A 48 -8.32 -3.52 -0.51
C TRP A 48 -8.79 -4.59 0.47
N VAL A 49 -7.98 -5.60 0.67
CA VAL A 49 -8.21 -6.65 1.67
C VAL A 49 -7.00 -6.76 2.57
N ASP A 50 -7.21 -6.57 3.86
CA ASP A 50 -6.18 -6.69 4.89
C ASP A 50 -6.66 -7.68 5.96
N ASN A 51 -6.03 -8.86 6.00
CA ASN A 51 -6.32 -9.86 7.02
C ASN A 51 -5.18 -10.00 8.04
N GLY A 52 -4.31 -9.01 8.13
CA GLY A 52 -3.14 -8.98 8.99
C GLY A 52 -1.89 -9.45 8.25
N GLU A 53 -1.68 -10.76 8.16
CA GLU A 53 -0.48 -11.32 7.52
C GLU A 53 -0.44 -11.14 6.01
N THR A 54 -1.60 -11.10 5.36
CA THR A 54 -1.71 -10.94 3.92
C THR A 54 -2.59 -9.74 3.60
N LEU A 55 -2.11 -8.89 2.71
CA LEU A 55 -2.89 -7.78 2.18
C LEU A 55 -2.93 -7.88 0.65
N SER A 56 -4.04 -7.47 0.08
CA SER A 56 -4.26 -7.56 -1.36
C SER A 56 -4.90 -6.29 -1.89
N PHE A 57 -4.53 -5.90 -3.09
CA PHE A 57 -5.06 -4.71 -3.74
C PHE A 57 -4.84 -4.78 -5.25
N THR A 58 -5.70 -4.10 -6.00
CA THR A 58 -5.53 -3.90 -7.43
C THR A 58 -4.95 -2.51 -7.67
N VAL A 59 -3.92 -2.42 -8.48
CA VAL A 59 -3.32 -1.13 -8.85
C VAL A 59 -4.12 -0.52 -9.99
N THR A 60 -5.04 0.39 -9.64
CA THR A 60 -5.81 1.16 -10.61
C THR A 60 -4.97 2.33 -11.13
N GLU A 61 -5.40 2.96 -12.22
CA GLU A 61 -4.74 4.17 -12.74
C GLU A 61 -4.73 5.29 -11.69
N ASP A 62 -5.83 5.48 -10.95
CA ASP A 62 -5.94 6.51 -9.92
C ASP A 62 -4.98 6.23 -8.76
N LEU A 63 -4.90 4.99 -8.29
CA LEU A 63 -3.96 4.61 -7.26
C LEU A 63 -2.52 4.83 -7.75
N ALA A 64 -2.21 4.36 -8.95
CA ALA A 64 -0.88 4.48 -9.55
C ALA A 64 -0.42 5.94 -9.66
N ALA A 65 -1.33 6.85 -9.99
CA ALA A 65 -1.02 8.28 -10.13
C ALA A 65 -0.58 8.93 -8.81
N ASN A 66 -0.89 8.31 -7.67
CA ASN A 66 -0.58 8.83 -6.34
C ASN A 66 0.52 8.05 -5.61
N LEU A 67 0.87 6.86 -6.08
CA LEU A 67 1.88 6.03 -5.42
C LEU A 67 3.26 6.67 -5.47
N ASN A 68 3.95 6.70 -4.34
CA ASN A 68 5.31 7.22 -4.25
C ASN A 68 6.25 6.28 -3.50
N TYR A 69 5.85 5.79 -2.32
CA TYR A 69 6.71 4.93 -1.52
C TYR A 69 5.90 3.98 -0.64
N TYR A 70 6.57 2.91 -0.19
CA TYR A 70 6.06 2.05 0.87
C TYR A 70 6.85 2.29 2.15
N ILE A 71 6.24 2.01 3.30
CA ILE A 71 6.88 2.23 4.60
C ILE A 71 6.31 1.26 5.64
N CYS A 72 7.15 0.92 6.62
CA CYS A 72 6.69 0.39 7.90
C CYS A 72 6.31 1.60 8.77
N THR A 73 5.05 1.70 9.18
CA THR A 73 4.55 2.90 9.85
C THR A 73 5.08 3.11 11.27
N ILE A 74 5.66 2.06 11.89
CA ILE A 74 6.27 2.14 13.22
C ILE A 74 7.78 2.40 13.12
N HIS A 75 8.44 1.85 12.10
CA HIS A 75 9.87 1.99 11.87
C HIS A 75 10.10 2.75 10.57
N SER A 76 10.10 4.08 10.62
CA SER A 76 10.13 4.94 9.44
C SER A 76 11.37 4.80 8.55
N SER A 77 12.44 4.20 9.06
CA SER A 77 13.62 3.86 8.26
C SER A 77 13.40 2.68 7.31
N MET A 78 12.36 1.88 7.54
CA MET A 78 11.98 0.76 6.67
C MET A 78 11.04 1.26 5.58
N ARG A 79 11.63 1.87 4.55
CA ARG A 79 10.86 2.44 3.44
C ARG A 79 11.59 2.24 2.12
N GLY A 80 10.86 2.32 1.04
CA GLY A 80 11.42 2.24 -0.30
C GLY A 80 10.51 2.87 -1.34
N ASP A 81 11.10 3.22 -2.47
CA ASP A 81 10.37 3.85 -3.58
C ASP A 81 9.42 2.84 -4.24
N VAL A 82 8.29 3.34 -4.71
CA VAL A 82 7.31 2.58 -5.48
C VAL A 82 7.13 3.26 -6.84
N GLU A 83 7.15 2.44 -7.88
CA GLU A 83 6.87 2.87 -9.24
C GLU A 83 5.67 2.08 -9.76
N ALA A 84 4.84 2.72 -10.59
CA ALA A 84 3.72 2.08 -11.27
C ALA A 84 3.74 2.43 -12.76
N ALA A 85 3.63 1.41 -13.59
CA ALA A 85 3.68 1.57 -15.05
C ALA A 85 2.38 1.08 -15.71
#